data_2966120a254fac202daa09d1c48f8bdd
#
_entry.id   2966120a254fac202daa09d1c48f8bdd
#
_cell.length_a   1.000
_cell.length_b   1.000
_cell.length_c   1.000
_cell.angle_alpha   90.00
_cell.angle_beta   90.00
_cell.angle_gamma   90.00
#
_symmetry.space_group_name_H-M   'P 1'
#
loop_
_entity.id
_entity.type
_entity.pdbx_description
1 polymer ?
#
loop_
_entity_poly.entity_id
_entity_poly.type
_entity_poly.pdbx_seq_one_letter_code
_entity_poly.pdbx_strand_id
1 'polypeptide(L)'
;MGNGVSGIVITGPNTGGKTVAMKTVALNCIMAQCGLHVTCNEANICMNSSILCDIGDGQNLSENLSTFSAHITNVLEILEKVDRESFVIMDELGSGTDPTEGMGIAVAILEELKKSGALFLVTTHYPEVKQYAEKEENIINARMTFDKESLKPLYQLKLGEAGESCAFYIAEKMGMSHKMLRTAIKVAYGNDIPKDTAEEAESGMNHVFDADCFKKEKTISKIQKKKPSKKKKNIRQFQLGDSVMIYPDKKIGIICQPENEKGILRVQLPDKKIWINHKRIKLLVEASELYPEDYDFSIIFDTVQNRKLRHQMERKYIEEGEINLE
;
A
#
# COMPACT_ATOMS: atom_id res chain seq x y z
N MET A 1 23.65 -8.28 -6.96
CA MET A 1 24.41 -9.16 -6.02
C MET A 1 25.54 -9.79 -6.81
N GLY A 2 26.61 -10.17 -6.17
CA GLY A 2 27.88 -10.57 -6.82
C GLY A 2 29.00 -9.57 -6.50
N ASN A 3 30.23 -9.85 -6.94
CA ASN A 3 31.43 -9.04 -6.63
C ASN A 3 31.65 -8.79 -5.13
N GLY A 4 31.39 -9.81 -4.28
CA GLY A 4 31.51 -9.72 -2.82
C GLY A 4 30.23 -9.29 -2.09
N VAL A 5 29.20 -8.85 -2.78
CA VAL A 5 27.91 -8.49 -2.17
C VAL A 5 26.98 -9.70 -2.15
N SER A 6 26.63 -10.19 -0.96
CA SER A 6 25.69 -11.28 -0.76
C SER A 6 24.28 -10.79 -0.41
N GLY A 7 24.15 -9.63 0.24
CA GLY A 7 22.88 -9.12 0.73
C GLY A 7 22.53 -7.70 0.28
N ILE A 8 21.25 -7.46 0.03
CA ILE A 8 20.71 -6.14 -0.21
C ILE A 8 19.57 -5.87 0.79
N VAL A 9 19.66 -4.77 1.52
CA VAL A 9 18.63 -4.28 2.43
C VAL A 9 17.93 -3.11 1.78
N ILE A 10 16.67 -3.30 1.34
CA ILE A 10 15.86 -2.25 0.70
C ILE A 10 15.08 -1.49 1.77
N THR A 11 15.20 -0.19 1.75
CA THR A 11 14.55 0.72 2.70
C THR A 11 13.74 1.80 1.96
N GLY A 12 12.93 2.55 2.69
CA GLY A 12 12.08 3.60 2.14
C GLY A 12 10.60 3.40 2.42
N PRO A 13 9.73 4.32 1.96
CA PRO A 13 8.29 4.25 2.22
C PRO A 13 7.64 3.04 1.54
N ASN A 14 6.52 2.54 2.10
CA ASN A 14 5.76 1.42 1.50
C ASN A 14 5.22 1.78 0.12
N THR A 15 4.84 3.03 -0.07
CA THR A 15 4.40 3.57 -1.36
C THR A 15 5.49 3.57 -2.44
N GLY A 16 6.76 3.35 -2.10
CA GLY A 16 7.88 3.33 -3.05
C GLY A 16 7.95 2.11 -3.96
N GLY A 17 7.17 1.05 -3.67
CA GLY A 17 7.13 -0.18 -4.49
C GLY A 17 8.20 -1.22 -4.13
N LYS A 18 8.65 -1.30 -2.87
CA LYS A 18 9.63 -2.28 -2.37
C LYS A 18 9.23 -3.72 -2.70
N THR A 19 8.03 -4.11 -2.29
CA THR A 19 7.49 -5.46 -2.54
C THR A 19 7.39 -5.78 -4.02
N VAL A 20 7.03 -4.80 -4.86
CA VAL A 20 6.98 -4.98 -6.32
C VAL A 20 8.37 -5.23 -6.88
N ALA A 21 9.38 -4.47 -6.44
CA ALA A 21 10.77 -4.67 -6.87
C ALA A 21 11.27 -6.07 -6.51
N MET A 22 11.02 -6.53 -5.28
CA MET A 22 11.41 -7.87 -4.81
C MET A 22 10.74 -8.97 -5.62
N LYS A 23 9.42 -8.90 -5.83
CA LYS A 23 8.67 -9.84 -6.66
C LYS A 23 9.17 -9.86 -8.10
N THR A 24 9.52 -8.71 -8.65
CA THR A 24 10.10 -8.61 -10.01
C THR A 24 11.45 -9.32 -10.10
N VAL A 25 12.34 -9.12 -9.13
CA VAL A 25 13.65 -9.81 -9.09
C VAL A 25 13.45 -11.30 -8.95
N ALA A 26 12.63 -11.76 -7.99
CA ALA A 26 12.32 -13.18 -7.78
C ALA A 26 11.78 -13.84 -9.05
N LEU A 27 10.80 -13.21 -9.69
CA LEU A 27 10.17 -13.73 -10.90
C LEU A 27 11.18 -13.84 -12.06
N ASN A 28 12.02 -12.83 -12.28
CA ASN A 28 13.03 -12.88 -13.33
C ASN A 28 14.08 -13.98 -13.06
N CYS A 29 14.49 -14.20 -11.79
CA CYS A 29 15.38 -15.31 -11.44
C CYS A 29 14.72 -16.67 -11.75
N ILE A 30 13.47 -16.88 -11.37
CA ILE A 30 12.73 -18.12 -11.65
C ILE A 30 12.55 -18.31 -13.17
N MET A 31 12.17 -17.27 -13.91
CA MET A 31 12.02 -17.34 -15.37
C MET A 31 13.32 -17.74 -16.04
N ALA A 32 14.46 -17.14 -15.66
CA ALA A 32 15.76 -17.47 -16.19
C ALA A 32 16.14 -18.94 -15.92
N GLN A 33 15.91 -19.43 -14.69
CA GLN A 33 16.16 -20.83 -14.33
C GLN A 33 15.28 -21.83 -15.08
N CYS A 34 14.09 -21.40 -15.48
CA CYS A 34 13.19 -22.17 -16.34
C CYS A 34 13.53 -22.05 -17.84
N GLY A 35 14.59 -21.33 -18.23
CA GLY A 35 14.96 -21.10 -19.63
C GLY A 35 14.05 -20.11 -20.36
N LEU A 36 13.28 -19.31 -19.65
CA LEU A 36 12.40 -18.30 -20.21
C LEU A 36 13.13 -16.95 -20.37
N HIS A 37 12.67 -16.14 -21.32
CA HIS A 37 13.15 -14.77 -21.46
C HIS A 37 12.75 -13.93 -20.25
N VAL A 38 13.70 -13.12 -19.75
CA VAL A 38 13.48 -12.19 -18.64
C VAL A 38 12.98 -10.82 -19.13
N THR A 39 12.27 -10.09 -18.29
CA THR A 39 11.65 -8.81 -18.62
C THR A 39 12.60 -7.62 -18.38
N CYS A 40 13.84 -7.70 -18.88
CA CYS A 40 14.84 -6.65 -18.76
C CYS A 40 15.75 -6.61 -19.99
N ASN A 41 16.44 -5.48 -20.19
CA ASN A 41 17.35 -5.31 -21.33
C ASN A 41 18.59 -6.17 -21.21
N GLU A 42 19.13 -6.33 -20.00
CA GLU A 42 20.32 -7.12 -19.70
C GLU A 42 20.18 -7.74 -18.30
N ALA A 43 20.57 -8.98 -18.15
CA ALA A 43 20.59 -9.67 -16.87
C ALA A 43 21.77 -10.65 -16.80
N ASN A 44 22.42 -10.67 -15.65
CA ASN A 44 23.38 -11.71 -15.26
C ASN A 44 22.82 -12.39 -14.02
N ILE A 45 22.25 -13.59 -14.18
CA ILE A 45 21.51 -14.31 -13.14
C ILE A 45 22.27 -15.60 -12.83
N CYS A 46 22.64 -15.79 -11.55
CA CYS A 46 23.20 -17.07 -11.12
C CYS A 46 22.09 -18.12 -11.01
N MET A 47 22.49 -19.38 -11.22
CA MET A 47 21.60 -20.52 -10.96
C MET A 47 21.66 -20.83 -9.47
N ASN A 48 20.49 -20.76 -8.83
CA ASN A 48 20.36 -21.05 -7.40
C ASN A 48 19.77 -22.46 -7.22
N SER A 49 20.21 -23.18 -6.19
CA SER A 49 19.62 -24.49 -5.82
C SER A 49 18.20 -24.34 -5.33
N SER A 50 17.93 -23.22 -4.63
CA SER A 50 16.60 -22.89 -4.11
C SER A 50 16.34 -21.38 -4.13
N ILE A 51 15.07 -21.00 -4.29
CA ILE A 51 14.57 -19.62 -4.11
C ILE A 51 13.56 -19.68 -2.98
N LEU A 52 13.93 -19.11 -1.84
CA LEU A 52 13.16 -19.16 -0.60
C LEU A 52 12.55 -17.76 -0.34
N CYS A 53 11.22 -17.69 -0.19
CA CYS A 53 10.52 -16.42 -0.12
C CYS A 53 9.60 -16.34 1.08
N ASP A 54 9.69 -15.23 1.82
CA ASP A 54 8.67 -14.75 2.76
C ASP A 54 8.18 -13.38 2.27
N ILE A 55 7.13 -13.38 1.44
CA ILE A 55 6.58 -12.18 0.80
C ILE A 55 5.06 -12.22 0.89
N GLY A 56 4.48 -11.25 1.58
CA GLY A 56 3.04 -11.07 1.64
C GLY A 56 2.51 -10.81 3.04
N ASP A 57 1.25 -10.42 3.12
CA ASP A 57 0.62 -9.93 4.35
C ASP A 57 0.20 -11.05 5.32
N GLY A 58 0.71 -12.26 5.22
CA GLY A 58 0.41 -13.35 6.16
C GLY A 58 -1.08 -13.60 6.47
N GLN A 59 -1.99 -13.14 5.58
CA GLN A 59 -3.44 -13.25 5.77
C GLN A 59 -3.96 -14.66 5.46
N ASN A 60 -3.32 -15.68 6.00
CA ASN A 60 -3.92 -17.00 6.05
C ASN A 60 -4.99 -17.02 7.14
N LEU A 61 -6.22 -16.73 6.73
CA LEU A 61 -7.45 -16.76 7.57
C LEU A 61 -7.76 -18.12 8.21
N SER A 62 -6.97 -19.16 7.92
CA SER A 62 -7.22 -20.53 8.41
C SER A 62 -6.50 -20.89 9.71
N GLU A 63 -5.48 -20.11 10.12
CA GLU A 63 -4.77 -20.34 11.38
C GLU A 63 -4.91 -19.12 12.27
N ASN A 64 -5.39 -19.32 13.52
CA ASN A 64 -5.54 -18.31 14.57
C ASN A 64 -4.19 -17.75 15.10
N LEU A 65 -3.13 -17.82 14.30
CA LEU A 65 -1.82 -17.27 14.62
C LEU A 65 -1.80 -15.78 14.29
N SER A 66 -1.17 -14.97 15.13
CA SER A 66 -0.92 -13.57 14.79
C SER A 66 -0.05 -13.49 13.52
N THR A 67 -0.20 -12.45 12.74
CA THR A 67 0.61 -12.19 11.52
C THR A 67 2.11 -12.37 11.79
N PHE A 68 2.59 -11.90 12.94
CA PHE A 68 3.99 -12.07 13.36
C PHE A 68 4.39 -13.53 13.52
N SER A 69 3.56 -14.34 14.20
CA SER A 69 3.89 -15.77 14.42
C SER A 69 3.98 -16.53 13.11
N ALA A 70 3.09 -16.25 12.16
CA ALA A 70 3.11 -16.88 10.83
C ALA A 70 4.40 -16.52 10.06
N HIS A 71 4.79 -15.24 10.04
CA HIS A 71 6.05 -14.81 9.43
C HIS A 71 7.26 -15.47 10.08
N ILE A 72 7.35 -15.48 11.40
CA ILE A 72 8.48 -16.11 12.11
C ILE A 72 8.56 -17.61 11.81
N THR A 73 7.43 -18.32 11.78
CA THR A 73 7.44 -19.76 11.43
C THR A 73 8.02 -19.96 10.03
N ASN A 74 7.57 -19.17 9.03
CA ASN A 74 8.10 -19.27 7.68
C ASN A 74 9.59 -18.90 7.58
N VAL A 75 10.02 -17.86 8.29
CA VAL A 75 11.44 -17.46 8.39
C VAL A 75 12.29 -18.58 8.98
N LEU A 76 11.83 -19.24 10.05
CA LEU A 76 12.57 -20.36 10.66
C LEU A 76 12.68 -21.54 9.69
N GLU A 77 11.62 -21.89 8.95
CA GLU A 77 11.67 -22.89 7.91
C GLU A 77 12.64 -22.55 6.78
N ILE A 78 12.73 -21.27 6.41
CA ILE A 78 13.71 -20.78 5.44
C ILE A 78 15.13 -20.96 5.97
N LEU A 79 15.39 -20.55 7.22
CA LEU A 79 16.70 -20.66 7.85
C LEU A 79 17.17 -22.11 8.03
N GLU A 80 16.26 -23.07 8.18
CA GLU A 80 16.59 -24.51 8.21
C GLU A 80 17.00 -25.05 6.84
N LYS A 81 16.50 -24.47 5.75
CA LYS A 81 16.72 -24.95 4.36
C LYS A 81 17.80 -24.18 3.61
N VAL A 82 18.18 -23.00 4.11
CA VAL A 82 19.10 -22.10 3.42
C VAL A 82 20.51 -22.67 3.37
N ASP A 83 21.14 -22.58 2.21
CA ASP A 83 22.52 -22.92 1.96
C ASP A 83 23.21 -21.84 1.10
N ARG A 84 24.48 -22.05 0.78
CA ARG A 84 25.31 -21.11 -0.01
C ARG A 84 24.77 -20.87 -1.43
N GLU A 85 24.04 -21.83 -1.99
CA GLU A 85 23.48 -21.78 -3.35
C GLU A 85 22.02 -21.26 -3.36
N SER A 86 21.49 -20.86 -2.19
CA SER A 86 20.13 -20.36 -2.04
C SER A 86 20.04 -18.87 -2.36
N PHE A 87 18.86 -18.45 -2.86
CA PHE A 87 18.46 -17.06 -2.94
C PHE A 87 17.26 -16.82 -2.02
N VAL A 88 17.42 -15.96 -1.03
CA VAL A 88 16.40 -15.68 0.00
C VAL A 88 15.80 -14.30 -0.20
N ILE A 89 14.48 -14.20 -0.10
CA ILE A 89 13.75 -12.95 -0.24
C ILE A 89 12.77 -12.82 0.93
N MET A 90 12.90 -11.74 1.74
CA MET A 90 12.03 -11.49 2.89
C MET A 90 11.50 -10.06 2.88
N ASP A 91 10.18 -9.92 2.97
CA ASP A 91 9.52 -8.61 3.03
C ASP A 91 9.21 -8.22 4.48
N GLU A 92 9.36 -6.93 4.80
CA GLU A 92 9.08 -6.32 6.10
C GLU A 92 9.70 -7.06 7.30
N LEU A 93 10.98 -7.42 7.19
CA LEU A 93 11.69 -8.22 8.18
C LEU A 93 11.58 -7.66 9.60
N GLY A 94 11.08 -8.48 10.54
CA GLY A 94 10.87 -8.14 11.95
C GLY A 94 9.58 -7.38 12.25
N SER A 95 8.72 -7.12 11.26
CA SER A 95 7.45 -6.41 11.47
C SER A 95 6.43 -7.23 12.27
N GLY A 96 5.42 -6.55 12.83
CA GLY A 96 4.28 -7.21 13.49
C GLY A 96 4.44 -7.47 15.00
N THR A 97 5.53 -7.02 15.63
CA THR A 97 5.77 -7.08 17.09
C THR A 97 6.23 -5.73 17.63
N ASP A 98 6.65 -5.69 18.89
CA ASP A 98 7.31 -4.51 19.47
C ASP A 98 8.52 -4.10 18.61
N PRO A 99 8.68 -2.81 18.28
CA PRO A 99 9.75 -2.36 17.39
C PRO A 99 11.16 -2.74 17.86
N THR A 100 11.43 -2.72 19.16
CA THR A 100 12.74 -3.08 19.72
C THR A 100 13.04 -4.57 19.57
N GLU A 101 12.04 -5.41 19.85
CA GLU A 101 12.14 -6.86 19.66
C GLU A 101 12.24 -7.23 18.19
N GLY A 102 11.39 -6.62 17.33
CA GLY A 102 11.39 -6.85 15.89
C GLY A 102 12.71 -6.47 15.22
N MET A 103 13.32 -5.36 15.63
CA MET A 103 14.65 -4.96 15.20
C MET A 103 15.71 -6.01 15.60
N GLY A 104 15.72 -6.45 16.85
CA GLY A 104 16.66 -7.46 17.33
C GLY A 104 16.55 -8.77 16.56
N ILE A 105 15.34 -9.23 16.30
CA ILE A 105 15.05 -10.42 15.50
C ILE A 105 15.53 -10.22 14.06
N ALA A 106 15.26 -9.06 13.45
CA ALA A 106 15.69 -8.77 12.09
C ALA A 106 17.23 -8.85 11.94
N VAL A 107 17.98 -8.25 12.87
CA VAL A 107 19.45 -8.33 12.84
C VAL A 107 19.92 -9.77 13.04
N ALA A 108 19.33 -10.54 13.95
CA ALA A 108 19.69 -11.94 14.18
C ALA A 108 19.47 -12.79 12.91
N ILE A 109 18.37 -12.61 12.20
CA ILE A 109 18.08 -13.28 10.95
C ILE A 109 19.12 -12.92 9.87
N LEU A 110 19.49 -11.65 9.75
CA LEU A 110 20.53 -11.21 8.80
C LEU A 110 21.88 -11.83 9.11
N GLU A 111 22.25 -11.99 10.38
CA GLU A 111 23.47 -12.69 10.79
C GLU A 111 23.47 -14.18 10.35
N GLU A 112 22.34 -14.88 10.50
CA GLU A 112 22.24 -16.28 10.06
C GLU A 112 22.28 -16.38 8.52
N LEU A 113 21.60 -15.50 7.79
CA LEU A 113 21.68 -15.44 6.33
C LEU A 113 23.12 -15.15 5.84
N LYS A 114 23.83 -14.25 6.51
CA LYS A 114 25.24 -13.96 6.21
C LYS A 114 26.12 -15.19 6.44
N LYS A 115 25.92 -15.91 7.55
CA LYS A 115 26.68 -17.14 7.87
C LYS A 115 26.44 -18.27 6.87
N SER A 116 25.21 -18.41 6.35
CA SER A 116 24.89 -19.42 5.34
C SER A 116 25.62 -19.18 4.01
N GLY A 117 26.04 -17.95 3.74
CA GLY A 117 26.62 -17.53 2.48
C GLY A 117 25.64 -17.41 1.32
N ALA A 118 24.35 -17.50 1.60
CA ALA A 118 23.27 -17.32 0.62
C ALA A 118 23.22 -15.90 0.05
N LEU A 119 22.63 -15.75 -1.12
CA LEU A 119 22.22 -14.46 -1.62
C LEU A 119 20.88 -14.07 -0.97
N PHE A 120 20.75 -12.83 -0.54
CA PHE A 120 19.49 -12.40 0.06
C PHE A 120 19.08 -10.97 -0.30
N LEU A 121 17.77 -10.75 -0.38
CA LEU A 121 17.12 -9.48 -0.64
C LEU A 121 16.04 -9.28 0.42
N VAL A 122 16.19 -8.28 1.27
CA VAL A 122 15.25 -8.03 2.37
C VAL A 122 14.74 -6.61 2.35
N THR A 123 13.53 -6.40 2.86
CA THR A 123 13.02 -5.05 3.15
C THR A 123 12.83 -4.88 4.65
N THR A 124 12.97 -3.66 5.10
CA THR A 124 12.72 -3.31 6.50
C THR A 124 12.39 -1.82 6.66
N HIS A 125 11.78 -1.49 7.77
CA HIS A 125 11.55 -0.11 8.21
C HIS A 125 12.48 0.34 9.35
N TYR A 126 13.25 -0.59 9.92
CA TYR A 126 14.09 -0.31 11.09
C TYR A 126 15.36 0.45 10.72
N PRO A 127 15.59 1.64 11.30
CA PRO A 127 16.82 2.41 11.08
C PRO A 127 18.08 1.66 11.49
N GLU A 128 18.00 0.85 12.54
CA GLU A 128 19.13 0.09 13.08
C GLU A 128 19.60 -1.01 12.13
N VAL A 129 18.67 -1.61 11.37
CA VAL A 129 19.00 -2.58 10.32
C VAL A 129 19.75 -1.90 9.16
N LYS A 130 19.41 -0.63 8.85
CA LYS A 130 20.20 0.16 7.88
C LYS A 130 21.63 0.36 8.36
N GLN A 131 21.80 0.75 9.65
CA GLN A 131 23.10 0.94 10.27
C GLN A 131 23.90 -0.37 10.35
N TYR A 132 23.23 -1.49 10.58
CA TYR A 132 23.85 -2.82 10.54
C TYR A 132 24.39 -3.08 9.13
N ALA A 133 23.57 -2.91 8.09
CA ALA A 133 24.00 -3.11 6.70
C ALA A 133 25.16 -2.17 6.28
N GLU A 134 25.23 -0.96 6.80
CA GLU A 134 26.33 -0.03 6.52
C GLU A 134 27.68 -0.47 7.12
N LYS A 135 27.67 -1.28 8.18
CA LYS A 135 28.87 -1.78 8.84
C LYS A 135 29.41 -3.06 8.22
N GLU A 136 28.58 -3.72 7.42
CA GLU A 136 28.90 -5.02 6.82
C GLU A 136 29.39 -4.87 5.38
N GLU A 137 30.58 -5.42 5.09
CA GLU A 137 31.19 -5.31 3.76
C GLU A 137 30.39 -6.05 2.67
N ASN A 138 29.65 -7.10 3.04
CA ASN A 138 28.96 -7.97 2.10
C ASN A 138 27.48 -7.62 1.94
N ILE A 139 26.97 -6.61 2.67
CA ILE A 139 25.58 -6.19 2.64
C ILE A 139 25.53 -4.72 2.22
N ILE A 140 24.68 -4.41 1.28
CA ILE A 140 24.50 -3.02 0.84
C ILE A 140 23.07 -2.54 1.10
N ASN A 141 22.96 -1.28 1.49
CA ASN A 141 21.68 -0.60 1.52
C ASN A 141 21.20 -0.27 0.11
N ALA A 142 19.91 -0.28 -0.08
CA ALA A 142 19.26 0.20 -1.29
C ALA A 142 17.97 0.95 -0.93
N ARG A 143 17.57 1.87 -1.79
CA ARG A 143 16.29 2.57 -1.63
C ARG A 143 15.45 2.55 -2.90
N MET A 144 14.15 2.49 -2.72
CA MET A 144 13.21 2.79 -3.79
C MET A 144 13.04 4.30 -3.92
N THR A 145 13.10 4.78 -5.16
CA THR A 145 12.81 6.18 -5.43
C THR A 145 11.29 6.38 -5.58
N PHE A 146 10.82 7.51 -5.10
CA PHE A 146 9.46 7.94 -5.33
C PHE A 146 9.45 9.46 -5.60
N ASP A 147 8.43 9.91 -6.31
CA ASP A 147 8.23 11.32 -6.55
C ASP A 147 7.60 11.97 -5.32
N LYS A 148 8.34 12.89 -4.71
CA LYS A 148 7.88 13.62 -3.50
C LYS A 148 6.66 14.50 -3.79
N GLU A 149 6.50 15.03 -4.99
CA GLU A 149 5.38 15.94 -5.31
C GLU A 149 4.08 15.19 -5.54
N SER A 150 4.11 14.15 -6.37
CA SER A 150 2.92 13.34 -6.71
C SER A 150 2.66 12.19 -5.75
N LEU A 151 3.59 11.89 -4.84
CA LEU A 151 3.61 10.72 -3.95
C LEU A 151 3.53 9.38 -4.70
N LYS A 152 3.94 9.35 -5.98
CA LYS A 152 3.91 8.15 -6.81
C LYS A 152 5.25 7.41 -6.81
N PRO A 153 5.25 6.07 -6.84
CA PRO A 153 6.47 5.30 -6.98
C PRO A 153 7.08 5.52 -8.38
N LEU A 154 8.39 5.71 -8.42
CA LEU A 154 9.14 5.77 -9.68
C LEU A 154 9.65 4.38 -10.10
N TYR A 155 9.48 3.37 -9.26
CA TYR A 155 9.92 1.99 -9.47
C TYR A 155 11.40 1.85 -9.83
N GLN A 156 12.23 2.75 -9.32
CA GLN A 156 13.68 2.71 -9.50
C GLN A 156 14.37 2.36 -8.18
N LEU A 157 15.19 1.32 -8.21
CA LEU A 157 16.03 0.93 -7.08
C LEU A 157 17.42 1.56 -7.22
N LYS A 158 17.84 2.29 -6.18
CA LYS A 158 19.20 2.86 -6.07
C LYS A 158 19.99 2.06 -5.05
N LEU A 159 21.10 1.48 -5.50
CA LEU A 159 22.04 0.72 -4.68
C LEU A 159 23.04 1.66 -3.98
N GLY A 160 23.48 1.28 -2.78
CA GLY A 160 24.44 2.05 -1.98
C GLY A 160 23.83 3.24 -1.23
N GLU A 161 22.54 3.48 -1.35
CA GLU A 161 21.82 4.56 -0.68
C GLU A 161 20.78 3.98 0.27
N ALA A 162 20.76 4.40 1.53
CA ALA A 162 19.68 4.08 2.46
C ALA A 162 18.45 4.96 2.19
N GLY A 163 17.25 4.41 2.31
CA GLY A 163 16.01 5.18 2.17
C GLY A 163 15.73 6.06 3.40
N GLU A 164 15.29 7.28 3.14
CA GLU A 164 14.82 8.20 4.17
C GLU A 164 13.41 7.86 4.62
N SER A 165 13.06 8.23 5.86
CA SER A 165 11.68 8.16 6.34
C SER A 165 10.91 9.38 5.84
N CYS A 166 9.89 9.17 5.02
CA CYS A 166 9.06 10.24 4.46
C CYS A 166 7.67 10.33 5.11
N ALA A 167 7.46 9.68 6.27
CA ALA A 167 6.15 9.58 6.89
C ALA A 167 5.53 10.94 7.22
N PHE A 168 6.30 11.86 7.77
CA PHE A 168 5.81 13.21 8.11
C PHE A 168 5.49 14.03 6.87
N TYR A 169 6.32 13.93 5.84
CA TYR A 169 6.08 14.58 4.56
C TYR A 169 4.79 14.08 3.90
N ILE A 170 4.60 12.76 3.87
CA ILE A 170 3.37 12.14 3.35
C ILE A 170 2.15 12.58 4.16
N ALA A 171 2.25 12.58 5.50
CA ALA A 171 1.17 13.01 6.39
C ALA A 171 0.77 14.48 6.15
N GLU A 172 1.75 15.36 5.93
CA GLU A 172 1.53 16.76 5.57
C GLU A 172 0.78 16.90 4.25
N LYS A 173 1.25 16.23 3.20
CA LYS A 173 0.62 16.21 1.87
C LYS A 173 -0.81 15.65 1.90
N MET A 174 -1.08 14.71 2.80
CA MET A 174 -2.42 14.16 3.04
C MET A 174 -3.30 15.07 3.91
N GLY A 175 -2.81 16.23 4.33
CA GLY A 175 -3.59 17.25 5.03
C GLY A 175 -3.52 17.18 6.56
N MET A 176 -2.50 16.53 7.14
CA MET A 176 -2.25 16.62 8.58
C MET A 176 -1.94 18.07 8.95
N SER A 177 -2.61 18.59 9.99
CA SER A 177 -2.39 19.98 10.40
C SER A 177 -0.96 20.20 10.92
N HIS A 178 -0.38 21.36 10.65
CA HIS A 178 0.97 21.72 11.12
C HIS A 178 1.13 21.59 12.65
N LYS A 179 0.06 21.84 13.42
CA LYS A 179 0.10 21.65 14.88
C LYS A 179 0.29 20.17 15.23
N MET A 180 -0.41 19.26 14.56
CA MET A 180 -0.24 17.81 14.77
C MET A 180 1.15 17.34 14.32
N LEU A 181 1.62 17.85 13.18
CA LEU A 181 2.94 17.51 12.63
C LEU A 181 4.06 17.89 13.59
N ARG A 182 4.06 19.13 14.12
CA ARG A 182 5.03 19.58 15.12
C ARG A 182 5.03 18.71 16.37
N THR A 183 3.85 18.33 16.84
CA THR A 183 3.74 17.43 18.00
C THR A 183 4.33 16.07 17.69
N ALA A 184 4.01 15.50 16.51
CA ALA A 184 4.52 14.21 16.08
C ALA A 184 6.05 14.20 15.93
N ILE A 185 6.63 15.21 15.28
CA ILE A 185 8.09 15.38 15.13
C ILE A 185 8.76 15.50 16.52
N LYS A 186 8.19 16.33 17.41
CA LYS A 186 8.73 16.49 18.76
C LYS A 186 8.69 15.19 19.57
N VAL A 187 7.64 14.39 19.44
CA VAL A 187 7.54 13.10 20.11
C VAL A 187 8.52 12.08 19.53
N ALA A 188 8.68 12.07 18.20
CA ALA A 188 9.54 11.11 17.51
C ALA A 188 11.05 11.38 17.73
N TYR A 189 11.45 12.63 17.66
CA TYR A 189 12.89 13.01 17.67
C TYR A 189 13.31 13.82 18.90
N GLY A 190 12.40 14.15 19.79
CA GLY A 190 12.72 14.98 20.95
C GLY A 190 13.21 16.37 20.57
N ASN A 191 14.38 16.77 21.12
CA ASN A 191 15.06 18.00 20.73
C ASN A 191 16.13 17.81 19.64
N ASP A 192 16.42 16.55 19.27
CA ASP A 192 17.39 16.17 18.24
C ASP A 192 16.69 15.98 16.89
N ILE A 193 16.18 17.04 16.30
CA ILE A 193 15.53 16.99 14.98
C ILE A 193 16.63 16.75 13.93
N PRO A 194 16.57 15.70 13.11
CA PRO A 194 17.50 15.49 12.02
C PRO A 194 17.48 16.70 11.06
N LYS A 195 18.66 17.13 10.60
CA LYS A 195 18.79 18.33 9.74
C LYS A 195 17.93 18.27 8.49
N ASP A 196 17.77 17.09 7.91
CA ASP A 196 16.97 16.87 6.70
C ASP A 196 15.47 17.08 6.93
N THR A 197 14.95 16.73 8.13
CA THR A 197 13.57 17.03 8.54
C THR A 197 13.39 18.48 8.96
N ALA A 198 14.43 19.14 9.43
CA ALA A 198 14.38 20.56 9.79
C ALA A 198 14.33 21.45 8.55
N GLU A 199 15.13 21.18 7.53
CA GLU A 199 15.14 21.94 6.27
C GLU A 199 13.84 21.74 5.46
N GLU A 200 13.25 20.54 5.44
CA GLU A 200 11.94 20.29 4.82
C GLU A 200 10.81 20.99 5.61
N ALA A 201 10.88 21.00 6.93
CA ALA A 201 9.93 21.75 7.77
C ALA A 201 10.10 23.28 7.62
N GLU A 202 11.34 23.76 7.44
CA GLU A 202 11.60 25.19 7.23
C GLU A 202 11.33 25.65 5.79
N SER A 203 11.57 24.82 4.78
CA SER A 203 11.24 25.17 3.38
C SER A 203 9.72 25.22 3.12
N GLY A 204 8.94 24.38 3.78
CA GLY A 204 7.49 24.48 3.83
C GLY A 204 6.98 25.67 4.65
N MET A 205 7.73 26.12 5.65
CA MET A 205 7.40 27.26 6.53
C MET A 205 7.57 28.63 5.86
N ASN A 206 8.46 28.79 4.89
CA ASN A 206 8.70 30.10 4.27
C ASN A 206 7.58 30.62 3.37
N HIS A 207 6.56 29.80 3.08
CA HIS A 207 5.38 30.26 2.34
C HIS A 207 4.16 30.61 3.21
N VAL A 208 4.20 30.46 4.55
CA VAL A 208 3.02 30.67 5.43
C VAL A 208 3.36 31.47 6.70
N PHE A 209 4.53 32.08 6.82
CA PHE A 209 4.75 33.07 7.90
C PHE A 209 4.27 34.47 7.49
N ASP A 210 2.95 34.61 7.36
CA ASP A 210 2.33 35.92 7.53
C ASP A 210 2.22 36.21 9.04
N ALA A 211 2.94 37.20 9.50
CA ALA A 211 3.11 37.59 10.91
C ALA A 211 1.83 38.04 11.61
N ASP A 212 0.68 37.99 10.93
CA ASP A 212 -0.62 38.42 11.45
C ASP A 212 -1.44 37.32 12.14
N CYS A 213 -0.99 36.07 12.13
CA CYS A 213 -1.74 34.97 12.78
C CYS A 213 -1.51 34.90 14.31
N PHE A 214 -0.52 35.61 14.87
CA PHE A 214 -0.19 35.59 16.31
C PHE A 214 -0.90 36.64 17.17
N LYS A 215 -1.76 37.50 16.60
CA LYS A 215 -2.46 38.56 17.36
C LYS A 215 -3.94 38.28 17.68
N LYS A 216 -4.46 37.07 17.45
CA LYS A 216 -5.88 36.73 17.73
C LYS A 216 -6.10 35.57 18.70
N GLU A 217 -5.31 35.47 19.74
CA GLU A 217 -5.68 34.63 20.89
C GLU A 217 -5.77 35.47 22.17
N LYS A 218 -6.75 36.38 22.22
CA LYS A 218 -7.35 36.87 23.47
C LYS A 218 -8.69 37.53 23.10
N THR A 219 -9.73 36.76 23.00
CA THR A 219 -11.07 37.15 23.44
C THR A 219 -12.01 35.94 23.26
N ILE A 220 -12.16 35.14 24.30
CA ILE A 220 -13.30 34.27 24.45
C ILE A 220 -14.47 35.19 24.88
N SER A 221 -15.35 35.54 23.98
CA SER A 221 -16.63 36.09 24.35
C SER A 221 -17.70 35.78 23.30
N LYS A 222 -18.69 34.99 23.77
CA LYS A 222 -20.06 34.89 23.27
C LYS A 222 -20.26 34.29 21.87
N ILE A 223 -20.55 33.00 21.88
CA ILE A 223 -21.19 32.27 20.78
C ILE A 223 -22.55 32.88 20.49
N GLN A 224 -22.62 33.74 19.49
CA GLN A 224 -23.90 34.09 18.87
C GLN A 224 -24.20 33.03 17.79
N LYS A 225 -25.27 32.26 18.01
CA LYS A 225 -25.84 31.34 17.04
C LYS A 225 -26.25 32.09 15.77
N LYS A 226 -25.40 32.13 14.75
CA LYS A 226 -25.81 32.47 13.38
C LYS A 226 -26.57 31.30 12.79
N LYS A 227 -27.81 31.52 12.40
CA LYS A 227 -28.63 30.57 11.63
C LYS A 227 -27.87 30.20 10.33
N PRO A 228 -27.83 28.92 9.93
CA PRO A 228 -27.15 28.52 8.70
C PRO A 228 -27.90 29.10 7.50
N SER A 229 -27.21 29.88 6.68
CA SER A 229 -27.71 30.28 5.36
C SER A 229 -27.90 29.03 4.53
N LYS A 230 -29.06 28.85 3.94
CA LYS A 230 -29.42 27.77 3.02
C LYS A 230 -28.51 27.84 1.78
N LYS A 231 -27.38 27.11 1.78
CA LYS A 231 -26.70 26.73 0.53
C LYS A 231 -27.64 25.78 -0.20
N LYS A 232 -28.10 26.14 -1.41
CA LYS A 232 -28.79 25.25 -2.32
C LYS A 232 -27.94 23.99 -2.48
N LYS A 233 -28.42 22.85 -1.96
CA LYS A 233 -27.86 21.53 -2.29
C LYS A 233 -28.14 21.32 -3.76
N ASN A 234 -27.08 21.34 -4.59
CA ASN A 234 -27.13 20.67 -5.88
C ASN A 234 -27.40 19.21 -5.57
N ILE A 235 -28.55 18.71 -5.96
CA ILE A 235 -28.94 17.31 -5.86
C ILE A 235 -28.09 16.62 -6.92
N ARG A 236 -26.97 16.03 -6.50
CA ARG A 236 -26.11 15.25 -7.36
C ARG A 236 -26.79 13.89 -7.57
N GLN A 237 -26.99 13.51 -8.82
CA GLN A 237 -27.51 12.18 -9.15
C GLN A 237 -26.40 11.16 -8.94
N PHE A 238 -26.72 10.09 -8.24
CA PHE A 238 -25.82 8.95 -8.06
C PHE A 238 -25.70 8.15 -9.37
N GLN A 239 -24.48 7.73 -9.71
CA GLN A 239 -24.19 7.03 -10.95
C GLN A 239 -23.93 5.54 -10.70
N LEU A 240 -24.03 4.75 -11.77
CA LEU A 240 -23.66 3.33 -11.77
C LEU A 240 -22.17 3.18 -11.42
N GLY A 241 -21.84 2.30 -10.48
CA GLY A 241 -20.46 2.08 -10.06
C GLY A 241 -20.00 2.95 -8.87
N ASP A 242 -20.78 3.96 -8.45
CA ASP A 242 -20.43 4.76 -7.28
C ASP A 242 -20.35 3.90 -6.02
N SER A 243 -19.27 4.08 -5.26
CA SER A 243 -19.13 3.46 -3.93
C SER A 243 -19.86 4.30 -2.89
N VAL A 244 -20.73 3.68 -2.11
CA VAL A 244 -21.60 4.36 -1.15
C VAL A 244 -21.62 3.69 0.23
N MET A 245 -21.76 4.49 1.27
CA MET A 245 -22.00 4.02 2.64
C MET A 245 -23.48 4.08 2.96
N ILE A 246 -24.03 2.98 3.47
CA ILE A 246 -25.45 2.81 3.82
C ILE A 246 -25.64 3.05 5.32
N TYR A 247 -26.59 3.87 5.69
CA TYR A 247 -26.97 4.14 7.08
C TYR A 247 -28.30 3.44 7.45
N PRO A 248 -28.48 2.98 8.71
CA PRO A 248 -27.62 3.20 9.88
C PRO A 248 -26.44 2.24 10.01
N ASP A 249 -26.42 1.11 9.31
CA ASP A 249 -25.52 -0.03 9.52
C ASP A 249 -24.06 0.24 9.12
N LYS A 250 -23.78 1.39 8.48
CA LYS A 250 -22.44 1.79 7.97
C LYS A 250 -21.80 0.75 7.04
N LYS A 251 -22.62 0.00 6.28
CA LYS A 251 -22.14 -0.96 5.29
C LYS A 251 -21.74 -0.26 4.01
N ILE A 252 -20.68 -0.72 3.37
CA ILE A 252 -20.22 -0.20 2.08
C ILE A 252 -20.80 -1.07 0.96
N GLY A 253 -21.27 -0.45 -0.11
CA GLY A 253 -21.77 -1.13 -1.30
C GLY A 253 -21.55 -0.31 -2.56
N ILE A 254 -21.77 -0.92 -3.72
CA ILE A 254 -21.60 -0.29 -5.04
C ILE A 254 -22.98 -0.16 -5.70
N ILE A 255 -23.25 1.00 -6.29
CA ILE A 255 -24.52 1.23 -6.99
C ILE A 255 -24.57 0.40 -8.26
N CYS A 256 -25.50 -0.55 -8.33
CA CYS A 256 -25.71 -1.42 -9.48
C CYS A 256 -26.93 -1.02 -10.34
N GLN A 257 -27.79 -0.13 -9.85
CA GLN A 257 -28.83 0.53 -10.65
C GLN A 257 -29.01 1.96 -10.14
N PRO A 258 -29.06 2.95 -11.02
CA PRO A 258 -29.21 4.35 -10.66
C PRO A 258 -30.60 4.65 -10.05
N GLU A 259 -30.74 5.84 -9.52
CA GLU A 259 -31.95 6.30 -8.85
C GLU A 259 -33.17 6.35 -9.79
N ASN A 260 -34.30 5.80 -9.34
CA ASN A 260 -35.57 5.91 -10.03
C ASN A 260 -36.33 7.20 -9.62
N GLU A 261 -37.46 7.47 -10.27
CA GLU A 261 -38.29 8.65 -10.00
C GLU A 261 -38.74 8.81 -8.53
N LYS A 262 -38.73 7.71 -7.75
CA LYS A 262 -39.08 7.67 -6.33
C LYS A 262 -37.88 7.87 -5.39
N GLY A 263 -36.70 8.10 -5.93
CA GLY A 263 -35.48 8.28 -5.14
C GLY A 263 -34.91 6.98 -4.55
N ILE A 264 -35.22 5.84 -5.17
CA ILE A 264 -34.77 4.52 -4.75
C ILE A 264 -33.73 4.03 -5.76
N LEU A 265 -32.62 3.50 -5.27
CA LEU A 265 -31.55 2.94 -6.07
C LEU A 265 -31.19 1.53 -5.57
N ARG A 266 -30.52 0.74 -6.40
CA ARG A 266 -30.11 -0.62 -6.05
C ARG A 266 -28.60 -0.63 -5.75
N VAL A 267 -28.24 -1.19 -4.58
CA VAL A 267 -26.84 -1.28 -4.12
C VAL A 267 -26.46 -2.73 -3.97
N GLN A 268 -25.32 -3.11 -4.55
CA GLN A 268 -24.67 -4.39 -4.36
C GLN A 268 -23.84 -4.34 -3.08
N LEU A 269 -24.17 -5.20 -2.12
CA LEU A 269 -23.35 -5.57 -0.97
C LEU A 269 -22.56 -6.84 -1.28
N PRO A 270 -21.55 -7.23 -0.48
CA PRO A 270 -20.82 -8.47 -0.68
C PRO A 270 -21.72 -9.71 -0.76
N ASP A 271 -22.80 -9.74 0.02
CA ASP A 271 -23.67 -10.90 0.19
C ASP A 271 -24.96 -10.83 -0.63
N LYS A 272 -25.45 -9.62 -0.95
CA LYS A 272 -26.78 -9.42 -1.56
C LYS A 272 -26.95 -8.06 -2.23
N LYS A 273 -27.95 -7.97 -3.08
CA LYS A 273 -28.43 -6.69 -3.66
C LYS A 273 -29.63 -6.18 -2.85
N ILE A 274 -29.62 -4.90 -2.51
CA ILE A 274 -30.71 -4.27 -1.77
C ILE A 274 -31.23 -3.00 -2.46
N TRP A 275 -32.52 -2.74 -2.31
CA TRP A 275 -33.12 -1.47 -2.71
C TRP A 275 -33.08 -0.50 -1.53
N ILE A 276 -32.59 0.71 -1.74
CA ILE A 276 -32.45 1.71 -0.68
C ILE A 276 -32.74 3.11 -1.19
N ASN A 277 -33.30 3.96 -0.32
CA ASN A 277 -33.56 5.34 -0.65
C ASN A 277 -32.25 6.16 -0.58
N HIS A 278 -32.04 7.07 -1.54
CA HIS A 278 -30.85 7.94 -1.63
C HIS A 278 -30.56 8.73 -0.34
N LYS A 279 -31.59 9.00 0.49
CA LYS A 279 -31.43 9.72 1.78
C LYS A 279 -30.68 8.91 2.84
N ARG A 280 -30.59 7.57 2.66
CA ARG A 280 -29.91 6.66 3.59
C ARG A 280 -28.50 6.27 3.13
N ILE A 281 -28.00 6.90 2.08
CA ILE A 281 -26.68 6.63 1.57
C ILE A 281 -25.83 7.90 1.51
N LYS A 282 -24.54 7.72 1.60
CA LYS A 282 -23.53 8.77 1.44
C LYS A 282 -22.50 8.31 0.43
N LEU A 283 -22.22 9.11 -0.58
CA LEU A 283 -21.13 8.84 -1.53
C LEU A 283 -19.79 8.76 -0.78
N LEU A 284 -19.00 7.73 -1.06
CA LEU A 284 -17.64 7.55 -0.59
C LEU A 284 -16.65 7.91 -1.68
N VAL A 285 -16.78 7.26 -2.85
CA VAL A 285 -15.89 7.44 -4.00
C VAL A 285 -16.75 7.40 -5.27
N GLU A 286 -16.45 8.26 -6.24
CA GLU A 286 -17.12 8.31 -7.53
C GLU A 286 -16.68 7.16 -8.43
N ALA A 287 -17.58 6.66 -9.28
CA ALA A 287 -17.26 5.60 -10.23
C ALA A 287 -16.10 5.99 -11.16
N SER A 288 -16.02 7.26 -11.56
CA SER A 288 -14.95 7.82 -12.40
C SER A 288 -13.55 7.78 -11.76
N GLU A 289 -13.48 7.71 -10.43
CA GLU A 289 -12.21 7.58 -9.70
C GLU A 289 -11.80 6.10 -9.52
N LEU A 290 -12.78 5.18 -9.57
CA LEU A 290 -12.56 3.76 -9.32
C LEU A 290 -12.37 2.95 -10.61
N TYR A 291 -12.98 3.36 -11.71
CA TYR A 291 -13.04 2.59 -12.94
C TYR A 291 -12.66 3.45 -14.16
N PRO A 292 -12.00 2.87 -15.19
CA PRO A 292 -11.80 3.53 -16.49
C PRO A 292 -13.13 3.93 -17.16
N GLU A 293 -13.11 4.92 -18.05
CA GLU A 293 -14.33 5.43 -18.73
C GLU A 293 -15.10 4.34 -19.49
N ASP A 294 -14.41 3.31 -20.02
CA ASP A 294 -15.01 2.19 -20.78
C ASP A 294 -15.17 0.92 -19.95
N TYR A 295 -15.26 1.02 -18.61
CA TYR A 295 -15.33 -0.16 -17.78
C TYR A 295 -16.65 -0.91 -17.90
N ASP A 296 -16.58 -2.21 -18.21
CA ASP A 296 -17.76 -3.09 -18.29
C ASP A 296 -18.23 -3.53 -16.90
N PHE A 297 -19.22 -2.83 -16.36
CA PHE A 297 -19.83 -3.13 -15.07
C PHE A 297 -20.55 -4.50 -15.01
N SER A 298 -20.80 -5.16 -16.14
CA SER A 298 -21.35 -6.53 -16.14
C SER A 298 -20.41 -7.52 -15.45
N ILE A 299 -19.12 -7.21 -15.42
CA ILE A 299 -18.09 -8.01 -14.73
C ILE A 299 -18.38 -8.11 -13.23
N ILE A 300 -18.90 -7.03 -12.62
CA ILE A 300 -19.16 -6.95 -11.17
C ILE A 300 -20.60 -7.39 -10.85
N PHE A 301 -21.56 -7.03 -11.69
CA PHE A 301 -22.98 -7.15 -11.35
C PHE A 301 -23.69 -8.36 -11.96
N ASP A 302 -23.11 -9.00 -13.00
CA ASP A 302 -23.70 -10.15 -13.67
C ASP A 302 -23.09 -11.48 -13.21
N THR A 303 -23.91 -12.54 -13.24
CA THR A 303 -23.42 -13.90 -12.97
C THR A 303 -22.57 -14.41 -14.13
N VAL A 304 -21.68 -15.37 -13.83
CA VAL A 304 -20.81 -16.00 -14.85
C VAL A 304 -21.64 -16.64 -15.97
N GLN A 305 -22.82 -17.18 -15.63
CA GLN A 305 -23.75 -17.79 -16.60
C GLN A 305 -24.35 -16.74 -17.53
N ASN A 306 -24.83 -15.62 -17.01
CA ASN A 306 -25.40 -14.54 -17.82
C ASN A 306 -24.36 -13.91 -18.76
N ARG A 307 -23.12 -13.76 -18.30
CA ARG A 307 -22.02 -13.26 -19.16
C ARG A 307 -21.70 -14.23 -20.29
N LYS A 308 -21.68 -15.55 -20.02
CA LYS A 308 -21.48 -16.56 -21.06
C LYS A 308 -22.62 -16.56 -22.09
N LEU A 309 -23.87 -16.40 -21.65
CA LEU A 309 -25.03 -16.32 -22.52
C LEU A 309 -25.00 -15.08 -23.42
N ARG A 310 -24.69 -13.90 -22.87
CA ARG A 310 -24.52 -12.68 -23.68
C ARG A 310 -23.43 -12.83 -24.74
N HIS A 311 -22.28 -13.37 -24.38
CA HIS A 311 -21.19 -13.59 -25.32
C HIS A 311 -21.53 -14.63 -26.41
N GLN A 312 -22.39 -15.61 -26.11
CA GLN A 312 -22.92 -16.54 -27.09
C GLN A 312 -23.96 -15.89 -28.00
N MET A 313 -24.84 -15.02 -27.46
CA MET A 313 -25.82 -14.26 -28.23
C MET A 313 -25.19 -13.25 -29.19
N GLU A 314 -24.06 -12.62 -28.83
CA GLU A 314 -23.29 -11.74 -29.71
C GLU A 314 -22.65 -12.49 -30.89
N ARG A 315 -22.40 -13.79 -30.77
CA ARG A 315 -21.77 -14.63 -31.81
C ARG A 315 -22.74 -15.40 -32.68
N LYS A 316 -23.91 -15.74 -32.16
CA LYS A 316 -24.97 -16.51 -32.88
C LYS A 316 -26.33 -16.22 -32.26
N TYR A 317 -27.37 -16.12 -33.14
CA TYR A 317 -28.77 -16.11 -32.73
C TYR A 317 -29.12 -17.44 -32.00
N ILE A 318 -29.61 -17.32 -30.76
CA ILE A 318 -30.09 -18.47 -29.95
C ILE A 318 -31.57 -18.25 -29.71
N GLU A 319 -32.40 -19.22 -30.15
CA GLU A 319 -33.87 -19.12 -30.09
C GLU A 319 -34.45 -19.20 -28.67
N GLU A 320 -33.69 -19.72 -27.68
CA GLU A 320 -34.16 -19.89 -26.30
C GLU A 320 -33.03 -19.51 -25.31
N GLY A 321 -32.95 -18.25 -24.92
CA GLY A 321 -32.08 -17.80 -23.86
C GLY A 321 -32.74 -16.75 -22.99
N GLU A 322 -33.19 -17.13 -21.79
CA GLU A 322 -33.64 -16.19 -20.78
C GLU A 322 -32.47 -15.69 -19.96
N ILE A 323 -32.25 -14.38 -19.95
CA ILE A 323 -31.29 -13.72 -19.05
C ILE A 323 -32.02 -13.42 -17.75
N ASN A 324 -31.68 -14.12 -16.68
CA ASN A 324 -32.20 -13.83 -15.34
C ASN A 324 -31.58 -12.55 -14.80
N LEU A 325 -32.40 -11.53 -14.60
CA LEU A 325 -32.03 -10.21 -14.04
C LEU A 325 -32.24 -10.14 -12.51
N GLU A 326 -32.18 -11.25 -11.79
CA GLU A 326 -32.27 -11.24 -10.31
C GLU A 326 -31.01 -10.78 -9.61
#